data_a10e6133d210b81db64b00def665a16d
#
_entry.id   a10e6133d210b81db64b00def665a16d
#
_cell.length_a   1.000
_cell.length_b   1.000
_cell.length_c   1.000
_cell.angle_alpha   90.00
_cell.angle_beta   90.00
_cell.angle_gamma   90.00
#
_symmetry.space_group_name_H-M   'P 1'
#
loop_
_entity.id
_entity.type
_entity.pdbx_description
1 polymer ?
#
loop_
_entity_poly.entity_id
_entity_poly.type
_entity_poly.pdbx_seq_one_letter_code
_entity_poly.pdbx_strand_id
1 'polypeptide(L)'
;MLGPPSRYVSRGGEKLAAALDRFAVAVDGRRALDAGASTGGFTDCLLQRGAAHVYAVDVGHGQLDPSVRADPRVSVLERVNARTLDAAVLRAADPGFEPCPLVVADLSFISLRAVVPALAGDVAAPGADLVLLVKPQFEVGRAAASRGKGVVRDPALWLGALEGVASALASAGTGIMGAMASPLTGAAGNVEFLVHARKASPASPASSASPASSASGPAAGEAAALLRAAVAEAAGPLSPDRSSG
;
A
#
# COMPACT_ATOMS: atom_id res chain seq x y z
N MET A 1 -7.60 28.36 -14.97
CA MET A 1 -8.72 27.82 -14.15
C MET A 1 -8.11 26.83 -13.17
N LEU A 2 -8.31 27.02 -11.88
CA LEU A 2 -7.95 26.01 -10.88
C LEU A 2 -8.89 24.81 -11.11
N GLY A 3 -8.32 23.60 -11.24
CA GLY A 3 -9.12 22.37 -11.31
C GLY A 3 -10.04 22.23 -10.09
N PRO A 4 -11.02 21.29 -10.11
CA PRO A 4 -11.87 21.05 -8.94
C PRO A 4 -10.98 20.77 -7.72
N PRO A 5 -11.39 21.22 -6.52
CA PRO A 5 -10.64 20.99 -5.31
C PRO A 5 -10.40 19.47 -5.13
N SER A 6 -9.19 19.08 -4.76
CA SER A 6 -8.87 17.68 -4.46
C SER A 6 -9.78 17.18 -3.35
N ARG A 7 -10.33 15.99 -3.51
CA ARG A 7 -11.19 15.36 -2.50
C ARG A 7 -10.42 15.06 -1.20
N TYR A 8 -9.13 14.85 -1.31
CA TYR A 8 -8.23 14.48 -0.21
C TYR A 8 -7.14 15.53 -0.04
N VAL A 9 -6.50 15.58 1.12
CA VAL A 9 -5.41 16.53 1.41
C VAL A 9 -4.21 16.35 0.48
N SER A 10 -4.09 15.24 -0.23
CA SER A 10 -3.12 15.05 -1.31
C SER A 10 -3.59 14.02 -2.34
N ARG A 11 -2.91 13.98 -3.51
CA ARG A 11 -3.18 13.01 -4.59
C ARG A 11 -3.04 11.55 -4.17
N GLY A 12 -2.33 11.27 -3.07
CA GLY A 12 -2.24 9.94 -2.48
C GLY A 12 -3.61 9.36 -2.15
N GLY A 13 -4.51 10.17 -1.61
CA GLY A 13 -5.88 9.73 -1.29
C GLY A 13 -6.65 9.19 -2.49
N GLU A 14 -6.49 9.80 -3.67
CA GLU A 14 -7.14 9.31 -4.90
C GLU A 14 -6.60 7.93 -5.34
N LYS A 15 -5.28 7.71 -5.16
CA LYS A 15 -4.66 6.41 -5.47
C LYS A 15 -5.21 5.31 -4.57
N LEU A 16 -5.23 5.57 -3.24
CA LEU A 16 -5.74 4.60 -2.28
C LEU A 16 -7.23 4.35 -2.49
N ALA A 17 -8.03 5.40 -2.72
CA ALA A 17 -9.45 5.28 -2.96
C ALA A 17 -9.75 4.34 -4.13
N ALA A 18 -9.06 4.51 -5.25
CA ALA A 18 -9.22 3.66 -6.43
C ALA A 18 -8.87 2.18 -6.13
N ALA A 19 -7.82 1.95 -5.34
CA ALA A 19 -7.43 0.59 -4.95
C ALA A 19 -8.45 -0.08 -4.03
N LEU A 20 -8.93 0.64 -3.01
CA LEU A 20 -9.93 0.14 -2.08
C LEU A 20 -11.24 -0.23 -2.81
N ASP A 21 -11.65 0.58 -3.78
CA ASP A 21 -12.82 0.31 -4.61
C ASP A 21 -12.58 -0.89 -5.55
N ARG A 22 -11.43 -0.92 -6.24
CA ARG A 22 -11.08 -1.98 -7.20
C ARG A 22 -10.95 -3.34 -6.54
N PHE A 23 -10.41 -3.39 -5.32
CA PHE A 23 -10.16 -4.63 -4.59
C PHE A 23 -11.28 -4.97 -3.60
N ALA A 24 -12.31 -4.13 -3.50
CA ALA A 24 -13.42 -4.27 -2.54
C ALA A 24 -12.93 -4.42 -1.09
N VAL A 25 -11.89 -3.65 -0.70
CA VAL A 25 -11.34 -3.67 0.66
C VAL A 25 -12.17 -2.73 1.54
N ALA A 26 -12.85 -3.30 2.52
CA ALA A 26 -13.64 -2.55 3.49
C ALA A 26 -12.74 -1.77 4.45
N VAL A 27 -13.14 -0.55 4.81
CA VAL A 27 -12.42 0.32 5.75
C VAL A 27 -13.27 0.64 6.98
N ASP A 28 -14.58 0.76 6.80
CA ASP A 28 -15.51 1.19 7.84
C ASP A 28 -15.36 0.40 9.14
N GLY A 29 -15.26 1.12 10.25
CA GLY A 29 -15.09 0.55 11.59
C GLY A 29 -13.74 -0.12 11.87
N ARG A 30 -12.79 -0.16 10.90
CA ARG A 30 -11.50 -0.84 11.07
C ARG A 30 -10.42 0.12 11.58
N ARG A 31 -9.50 -0.42 12.39
CA ARG A 31 -8.21 0.24 12.66
C ARG A 31 -7.28 0.01 11.47
N ALA A 32 -6.50 1.03 11.12
CA ALA A 32 -5.57 0.97 10.02
C ALA A 32 -4.18 1.49 10.42
N LEU A 33 -3.15 0.94 9.79
CA LEU A 33 -1.80 1.47 9.80
C LEU A 33 -1.51 2.11 8.44
N ASP A 34 -1.10 3.38 8.43
CA ASP A 34 -0.62 4.10 7.24
C ASP A 34 0.88 4.33 7.35
N ALA A 35 1.67 3.57 6.59
CA ALA A 35 3.13 3.65 6.58
C ALA A 35 3.61 4.56 5.43
N GLY A 36 4.26 5.67 5.80
CA GLY A 36 4.63 6.74 4.88
C GLY A 36 3.50 7.75 4.73
N ALA A 37 2.90 8.17 5.86
CA ALA A 37 1.74 9.05 5.87
C ALA A 37 1.99 10.40 5.18
N SER A 38 3.22 10.94 5.23
CA SER A 38 3.62 12.19 4.59
C SER A 38 2.63 13.33 4.88
N THR A 39 1.98 13.90 3.87
CA THR A 39 0.95 14.94 4.01
C THR A 39 -0.41 14.40 4.49
N GLY A 40 -0.60 13.08 4.57
CA GLY A 40 -1.81 12.46 5.10
C GLY A 40 -2.85 12.03 4.06
N GLY A 41 -2.48 11.93 2.78
CA GLY A 41 -3.45 11.57 1.74
C GLY A 41 -4.10 10.20 1.93
N PHE A 42 -3.31 9.18 2.30
CA PHE A 42 -3.85 7.85 2.60
C PHE A 42 -4.65 7.87 3.90
N THR A 43 -4.13 8.49 4.95
CA THR A 43 -4.84 8.67 6.23
C THR A 43 -6.20 9.34 6.04
N ASP A 44 -6.26 10.47 5.31
CA ASP A 44 -7.51 11.18 5.01
C ASP A 44 -8.50 10.31 4.24
N CYS A 45 -8.03 9.55 3.25
CA CYS A 45 -8.87 8.59 2.54
C CYS A 45 -9.48 7.54 3.48
N LEU A 46 -8.70 7.00 4.39
CA LEU A 46 -9.16 6.03 5.39
C LEU A 46 -10.20 6.64 6.33
N LEU A 47 -9.95 7.86 6.82
CA LEU A 47 -10.87 8.59 7.70
C LEU A 47 -12.22 8.89 7.04
N GLN A 48 -12.20 9.36 5.76
CA GLN A 48 -13.40 9.61 4.98
C GLN A 48 -14.20 8.34 4.67
N ARG A 49 -13.53 7.16 4.69
CA ARG A 49 -14.15 5.84 4.52
C ARG A 49 -14.56 5.17 5.83
N GLY A 50 -14.55 5.90 6.94
CA GLY A 50 -15.07 5.41 8.22
C GLY A 50 -14.06 4.59 9.03
N ALA A 51 -12.75 4.72 8.81
CA ALA A 51 -11.77 4.09 9.69
C ALA A 51 -12.02 4.48 11.15
N ALA A 52 -12.04 3.49 12.05
CA ALA A 52 -12.22 3.72 13.47
C ALA A 52 -10.99 4.37 14.11
N HIS A 53 -9.80 4.02 13.62
CA HIS A 53 -8.54 4.60 14.04
C HIS A 53 -7.46 4.43 12.96
N VAL A 54 -6.54 5.39 12.84
CA VAL A 54 -5.40 5.33 11.91
C VAL A 54 -4.11 5.65 12.65
N TYR A 55 -3.17 4.72 12.62
CA TYR A 55 -1.79 4.96 13.05
C TYR A 55 -1.00 5.49 11.83
N ALA A 56 -0.78 6.81 11.80
CA ALA A 56 -0.06 7.50 10.74
C ALA A 56 1.43 7.55 11.05
N VAL A 57 2.21 6.70 10.36
CA VAL A 57 3.65 6.51 10.61
C VAL A 57 4.45 7.14 9.49
N ASP A 58 5.43 7.99 9.84
CA ASP A 58 6.36 8.57 8.87
C ASP A 58 7.75 8.78 9.48
N VAL A 59 8.79 8.69 8.63
CA VAL A 59 10.17 9.01 9.02
C VAL A 59 10.39 10.52 9.12
N GLY A 60 9.59 11.31 8.41
CA GLY A 60 9.57 12.76 8.43
C GLY A 60 8.97 13.33 9.72
N HIS A 61 8.91 14.64 9.79
CA HIS A 61 8.32 15.38 10.91
C HIS A 61 7.60 16.64 10.42
N GLY A 62 6.41 16.90 10.98
CA GLY A 62 5.64 18.12 10.69
C GLY A 62 5.09 18.20 9.26
N GLN A 63 4.96 17.07 8.56
CA GLN A 63 4.47 17.04 7.18
C GLN A 63 2.96 16.83 7.09
N LEU A 64 2.38 16.18 8.08
CA LEU A 64 0.96 15.82 8.09
C LEU A 64 0.09 17.07 8.09
N ASP A 65 -0.93 17.10 7.22
CA ASP A 65 -1.90 18.19 7.14
C ASP A 65 -2.52 18.47 8.51
N PRO A 66 -2.67 19.75 8.92
CA PRO A 66 -3.21 20.10 10.23
C PRO A 66 -4.62 19.53 10.49
N SER A 67 -5.46 19.40 9.47
CA SER A 67 -6.80 18.84 9.63
C SER A 67 -6.77 17.34 9.92
N VAL A 68 -5.87 16.60 9.25
CA VAL A 68 -5.67 15.16 9.49
C VAL A 68 -5.01 14.94 10.87
N ARG A 69 -4.02 15.76 11.21
CA ARG A 69 -3.34 15.71 12.52
C ARG A 69 -4.28 15.95 13.68
N ALA A 70 -5.28 16.81 13.51
CA ALA A 70 -6.22 17.18 14.57
C ALA A 70 -7.39 16.18 14.71
N ASP A 71 -7.55 15.22 13.80
CA ASP A 71 -8.62 14.23 13.91
C ASP A 71 -8.35 13.29 15.11
N PRO A 72 -9.29 13.15 16.06
CA PRO A 72 -9.10 12.34 17.26
C PRO A 72 -8.90 10.85 16.98
N ARG A 73 -9.21 10.40 15.78
CA ARG A 73 -8.99 9.02 15.33
C ARG A 73 -7.57 8.78 14.82
N VAL A 74 -6.67 9.78 14.81
CA VAL A 74 -5.32 9.66 14.27
C VAL A 74 -4.28 9.67 15.37
N SER A 75 -3.50 8.60 15.45
CA SER A 75 -2.25 8.58 16.23
C SER A 75 -1.08 8.87 15.30
N VAL A 76 -0.40 9.98 15.51
CA VAL A 76 0.71 10.44 14.68
C VAL A 76 2.04 9.94 15.23
N LEU A 77 2.76 9.12 14.47
CA LEU A 77 4.07 8.57 14.81
C LEU A 77 5.12 9.08 13.82
N GLU A 78 5.72 10.21 14.15
CA GLU A 78 6.77 10.83 13.33
C GLU A 78 8.17 10.36 13.75
N ARG A 79 9.15 10.48 12.83
CA ARG A 79 10.54 10.01 13.01
C ARG A 79 10.64 8.50 13.25
N VAL A 80 9.67 7.76 12.77
CA VAL A 80 9.62 6.29 12.85
C VAL A 80 9.95 5.69 11.48
N ASN A 81 10.95 4.84 11.44
CA ASN A 81 11.34 4.17 10.20
C ASN A 81 10.47 2.92 10.01
N ALA A 82 9.68 2.90 8.94
CA ALA A 82 8.81 1.78 8.61
C ALA A 82 9.55 0.43 8.48
N ARG A 83 10.85 0.45 8.21
CA ARG A 83 11.68 -0.77 8.12
C ARG A 83 11.85 -1.48 9.47
N THR A 84 11.84 -0.74 10.55
CA THR A 84 12.03 -1.25 11.92
C THR A 84 10.79 -1.10 12.77
N LEU A 85 9.64 -0.89 12.13
CA LEU A 85 8.35 -0.76 12.80
C LEU A 85 7.92 -2.14 13.33
N ASP A 86 7.53 -2.17 14.58
CA ASP A 86 6.96 -3.32 15.28
C ASP A 86 5.83 -2.91 16.23
N ALA A 87 5.15 -3.88 16.82
CA ALA A 87 4.08 -3.62 17.76
C ALA A 87 4.57 -2.94 19.06
N ALA A 88 5.84 -3.06 19.42
CA ALA A 88 6.37 -2.40 20.62
C ALA A 88 6.45 -0.88 20.41
N VAL A 89 6.86 -0.43 19.22
CA VAL A 89 6.86 0.98 18.84
C VAL A 89 5.45 1.56 18.90
N LEU A 90 4.46 0.84 18.39
CA LEU A 90 3.06 1.29 18.40
C LEU A 90 2.47 1.30 19.81
N ARG A 91 2.77 0.29 20.64
CA ARG A 91 2.34 0.26 22.05
C ARG A 91 3.00 1.34 22.93
N ALA A 92 4.18 1.79 22.58
CA ALA A 92 4.82 2.90 23.27
C ALA A 92 4.06 4.23 23.07
N ALA A 93 3.42 4.39 21.90
CA ALA A 93 2.59 5.56 21.59
C ALA A 93 1.13 5.37 22.02
N ASP A 94 0.61 4.16 21.93
CA ASP A 94 -0.75 3.77 22.34
C ASP A 94 -0.68 2.43 23.09
N PRO A 95 -0.74 2.41 24.42
CA PRO A 95 -0.73 1.18 25.23
C PRO A 95 -1.88 0.21 24.87
N GLY A 96 -2.98 0.71 24.27
CA GLY A 96 -4.10 -0.07 23.79
C GLY A 96 -3.93 -0.62 22.37
N PHE A 97 -2.75 -0.47 21.77
CA PHE A 97 -2.50 -0.96 20.41
C PHE A 97 -2.76 -2.46 20.28
N GLU A 98 -3.57 -2.79 19.31
CA GLU A 98 -3.74 -4.17 18.80
C GLU A 98 -3.40 -4.19 17.30
N PRO A 99 -2.87 -5.31 16.77
CA PRO A 99 -2.53 -5.43 15.38
C PRO A 99 -3.65 -4.98 14.43
N CYS A 100 -3.27 -4.23 13.40
CA CYS A 100 -4.22 -3.61 12.49
C CYS A 100 -4.79 -4.63 11.49
N PRO A 101 -6.11 -4.69 11.31
CA PRO A 101 -6.73 -5.49 10.26
C PRO A 101 -6.53 -4.91 8.86
N LEU A 102 -6.08 -3.66 8.74
CA LEU A 102 -5.76 -3.00 7.47
C LEU A 102 -4.40 -2.30 7.59
N VAL A 103 -3.51 -2.55 6.64
CA VAL A 103 -2.21 -1.87 6.51
C VAL A 103 -2.13 -1.26 5.13
N VAL A 104 -1.84 0.04 5.05
CA VAL A 104 -1.58 0.72 3.78
C VAL A 104 -0.19 1.31 3.79
N ALA A 105 0.45 1.44 2.61
CA ALA A 105 1.77 2.04 2.52
C ALA A 105 1.99 2.80 1.22
N ASP A 106 2.49 4.03 1.35
CA ASP A 106 2.99 4.89 0.26
C ASP A 106 4.40 5.38 0.62
N LEU A 107 5.40 4.53 0.40
CA LEU A 107 6.79 4.79 0.79
C LEU A 107 7.62 5.34 -0.37
N SER A 108 8.54 6.25 -0.08
CA SER A 108 9.48 6.79 -1.05
C SER A 108 10.93 6.57 -0.60
N PHE A 109 11.84 6.43 -1.57
CA PHE A 109 13.28 6.27 -1.35
C PHE A 109 13.71 4.99 -0.64
N ILE A 110 12.81 4.03 -0.50
CA ILE A 110 13.06 2.70 0.06
C ILE A 110 12.30 1.66 -0.76
N SER A 111 12.88 0.47 -0.92
CA SER A 111 12.18 -0.67 -1.53
C SER A 111 11.16 -1.25 -0.55
N LEU A 112 9.94 -1.52 -1.02
CA LEU A 112 8.92 -2.23 -0.24
C LEU A 112 9.41 -3.59 0.24
N ARG A 113 10.26 -4.28 -0.54
CA ARG A 113 10.85 -5.58 -0.14
C ARG A 113 11.58 -5.50 1.20
N ALA A 114 12.18 -4.34 1.52
CA ALA A 114 12.88 -4.14 2.79
C ALA A 114 11.93 -3.81 3.96
N VAL A 115 10.69 -3.41 3.68
CA VAL A 115 9.71 -2.95 4.68
C VAL A 115 8.60 -3.97 4.90
N VAL A 116 8.30 -4.78 3.88
CA VAL A 116 7.26 -5.84 3.96
C VAL A 116 7.37 -6.72 5.21
N PRO A 117 8.58 -7.18 5.66
CA PRO A 117 8.67 -7.98 6.88
C PRO A 117 8.12 -7.28 8.13
N ALA A 118 8.31 -5.96 8.25
CA ALA A 118 7.76 -5.17 9.34
C ALA A 118 6.24 -4.96 9.17
N LEU A 119 5.78 -4.57 7.96
CA LEU A 119 4.37 -4.30 7.69
C LEU A 119 3.48 -5.55 7.78
N ALA A 120 3.99 -6.72 7.40
CA ALA A 120 3.28 -7.99 7.51
C ALA A 120 3.58 -8.72 8.84
N GLY A 121 4.43 -8.14 9.68
CA GLY A 121 4.82 -8.67 10.98
C GLY A 121 3.72 -8.57 12.04
N ASP A 122 4.11 -8.22 13.25
CA ASP A 122 3.23 -8.16 14.42
C ASP A 122 2.35 -6.89 14.47
N VAL A 123 2.57 -5.93 13.56
CA VAL A 123 1.70 -4.76 13.41
C VAL A 123 0.42 -5.07 12.61
N ALA A 124 0.43 -6.12 11.79
CA ALA A 124 -0.72 -6.59 11.03
C ALA A 124 -1.40 -7.77 11.72
N ALA A 125 -2.70 -7.71 11.87
CA ALA A 125 -3.50 -8.81 12.42
C ALA A 125 -3.45 -10.04 11.49
N PRO A 126 -3.67 -11.25 12.03
CA PRO A 126 -3.98 -12.40 11.19
C PRO A 126 -5.18 -12.11 10.27
N GLY A 127 -5.07 -12.44 9.00
CA GLY A 127 -6.09 -12.12 7.99
C GLY A 127 -6.14 -10.65 7.56
N ALA A 128 -5.20 -9.82 7.99
CA ALA A 128 -5.16 -8.40 7.60
C ALA A 128 -5.02 -8.22 6.09
N ASP A 129 -5.71 -7.21 5.57
CA ASP A 129 -5.51 -6.71 4.22
C ASP A 129 -4.33 -5.72 4.18
N LEU A 130 -3.45 -5.87 3.20
CA LEU A 130 -2.36 -4.95 2.94
C LEU A 130 -2.58 -4.31 1.56
N VAL A 131 -2.63 -2.98 1.48
CA VAL A 131 -2.72 -2.23 0.21
C VAL A 131 -1.47 -1.38 0.06
N LEU A 132 -0.58 -1.77 -0.83
CA LEU A 132 0.77 -1.23 -0.93
C LEU A 132 0.97 -0.54 -2.29
N LEU A 133 1.47 0.71 -2.27
CA LEU A 133 1.85 1.42 -3.49
C LEU A 133 3.28 1.04 -3.90
N VAL A 134 3.39 0.26 -4.95
CA VAL A 134 4.66 -0.16 -5.55
C VAL A 134 5.15 0.91 -6.50
N LYS A 135 6.34 1.42 -6.25
CA LYS A 135 7.02 2.42 -7.08
C LYS A 135 8.23 1.78 -7.77
N PRO A 136 8.14 1.39 -9.04
CA PRO A 136 9.21 0.65 -9.72
C PRO A 136 10.58 1.31 -9.61
N GLN A 137 10.66 2.64 -9.60
CA GLN A 137 11.90 3.39 -9.47
C GLN A 137 12.67 3.13 -8.16
N PHE A 138 11.99 2.66 -7.11
CA PHE A 138 12.62 2.29 -5.83
C PHE A 138 12.82 0.77 -5.68
N GLU A 139 12.27 -0.03 -6.60
CA GLU A 139 12.39 -1.49 -6.60
C GLU A 139 13.48 -2.00 -7.55
N VAL A 140 13.67 -1.32 -8.70
CA VAL A 140 14.74 -1.64 -9.64
C VAL A 140 16.07 -1.13 -9.13
N GLY A 141 17.16 -1.84 -9.38
CA GLY A 141 18.49 -1.43 -8.93
C GLY A 141 18.90 -0.03 -9.44
N ARG A 142 19.79 0.65 -8.72
CA ARG A 142 20.24 2.02 -9.03
C ARG A 142 20.66 2.22 -10.49
N ALA A 143 21.35 1.23 -11.09
CA ALA A 143 21.77 1.30 -12.49
C ALA A 143 20.60 1.38 -13.48
N ALA A 144 19.49 0.69 -13.23
CA ALA A 144 18.29 0.74 -14.06
C ALA A 144 17.56 2.08 -13.89
N ALA A 145 17.41 2.55 -12.66
CA ALA A 145 16.80 3.84 -12.36
C ALA A 145 17.61 5.02 -12.97
N SER A 146 18.93 4.98 -12.89
CA SER A 146 19.80 6.04 -13.40
C SER A 146 19.73 6.19 -14.93
N ARG A 147 19.60 5.08 -15.69
CA ARG A 147 19.46 5.14 -17.15
C ARG A 147 18.24 5.94 -17.62
N GLY A 148 17.16 5.92 -16.84
CA GLY A 148 15.93 6.67 -17.12
C GLY A 148 15.84 8.04 -16.44
N LYS A 149 16.92 8.57 -15.87
CA LYS A 149 16.91 9.82 -15.06
C LYS A 149 15.85 9.76 -13.94
N GLY A 150 15.72 8.60 -13.31
CA GLY A 150 14.74 8.34 -12.25
C GLY A 150 13.35 7.92 -12.74
N VAL A 151 13.12 7.85 -14.07
CA VAL A 151 11.83 7.37 -14.63
C VAL A 151 11.99 6.00 -15.27
N VAL A 152 11.25 5.02 -14.78
CA VAL A 152 11.22 3.65 -15.31
C VAL A 152 10.05 3.55 -16.29
N ARG A 153 10.37 3.27 -17.58
CA ARG A 153 9.36 3.17 -18.65
C ARG A 153 9.21 1.77 -19.23
N ASP A 154 10.16 0.89 -18.95
CA ASP A 154 10.18 -0.47 -19.47
C ASP A 154 9.19 -1.36 -18.70
N PRO A 155 8.15 -1.91 -19.36
CA PRO A 155 7.19 -2.83 -18.73
C PRO A 155 7.83 -4.08 -18.11
N ALA A 156 8.96 -4.54 -18.66
CA ALA A 156 9.67 -5.68 -18.07
C ALA A 156 10.26 -5.34 -16.70
N LEU A 157 10.73 -4.09 -16.52
CA LEU A 157 11.21 -3.61 -15.22
C LEU A 157 10.04 -3.38 -14.24
N TRP A 158 8.87 -2.96 -14.71
CA TRP A 158 7.67 -2.86 -13.87
C TRP A 158 7.26 -4.24 -13.34
N LEU A 159 7.22 -5.25 -14.25
CA LEU A 159 6.88 -6.61 -13.85
C LEU A 159 7.88 -7.16 -12.83
N GLY A 160 9.18 -7.02 -13.09
CA GLY A 160 10.22 -7.46 -12.16
C GLY A 160 10.14 -6.78 -10.78
N ALA A 161 9.75 -5.49 -10.73
CA ALA A 161 9.51 -4.78 -9.47
C ALA A 161 8.32 -5.40 -8.70
N LEU A 162 7.21 -5.65 -9.38
CA LEU A 162 6.02 -6.27 -8.80
C LEU A 162 6.29 -7.70 -8.32
N GLU A 163 6.98 -8.51 -9.12
CA GLU A 163 7.36 -9.89 -8.76
C GLU A 163 8.29 -9.93 -7.53
N GLY A 164 9.22 -8.97 -7.44
CA GLY A 164 10.10 -8.83 -6.28
C GLY A 164 9.31 -8.51 -5.00
N VAL A 165 8.33 -7.61 -5.06
CA VAL A 165 7.45 -7.29 -3.93
C VAL A 165 6.56 -8.49 -3.59
N ALA A 166 5.99 -9.17 -4.58
CA ALA A 166 5.17 -10.37 -4.37
C ALA A 166 5.95 -11.50 -3.68
N SER A 167 7.22 -11.69 -4.07
CA SER A 167 8.12 -12.66 -3.41
C SER A 167 8.38 -12.30 -1.95
N ALA A 168 8.60 -11.01 -1.64
CA ALA A 168 8.80 -10.56 -0.26
C ALA A 168 7.52 -10.76 0.57
N LEU A 169 6.35 -10.47 0.01
CA LEU A 169 5.04 -10.70 0.65
C LEU A 169 4.83 -12.20 0.95
N ALA A 170 5.09 -13.06 -0.02
CA ALA A 170 4.98 -14.52 0.16
C ALA A 170 5.92 -15.02 1.27
N SER A 171 7.16 -14.52 1.31
CA SER A 171 8.14 -14.84 2.37
C SER A 171 7.69 -14.36 3.75
N ALA A 172 6.85 -13.32 3.82
CA ALA A 172 6.24 -12.81 5.05
C ALA A 172 4.87 -13.43 5.36
N GLY A 173 4.50 -14.54 4.71
CA GLY A 173 3.24 -15.25 4.94
C GLY A 173 2.00 -14.51 4.45
N THR A 174 2.15 -13.70 3.39
CA THR A 174 1.04 -12.96 2.76
C THR A 174 0.86 -13.38 1.30
N GLY A 175 -0.38 -13.55 0.86
CA GLY A 175 -0.72 -13.87 -0.53
C GLY A 175 -1.22 -12.66 -1.30
N ILE A 176 -0.85 -12.53 -2.58
CA ILE A 176 -1.37 -11.49 -3.48
C ILE A 176 -2.85 -11.80 -3.79
N MET A 177 -3.72 -10.82 -3.58
CA MET A 177 -5.16 -10.89 -3.86
C MET A 177 -5.54 -10.09 -5.10
N GLY A 178 -4.76 -9.06 -5.45
CA GLY A 178 -5.00 -8.19 -6.59
C GLY A 178 -3.84 -7.27 -6.90
N ALA A 179 -3.79 -6.78 -8.12
CA ALA A 179 -2.88 -5.73 -8.55
C ALA A 179 -3.55 -4.84 -9.60
N MET A 180 -3.21 -3.56 -9.64
CA MET A 180 -3.68 -2.60 -10.63
C MET A 180 -2.64 -1.52 -10.90
N ALA A 181 -2.68 -0.91 -12.07
CA ALA A 181 -1.98 0.34 -12.29
C ALA A 181 -2.61 1.47 -11.43
N SER A 182 -1.77 2.35 -10.88
CA SER A 182 -2.27 3.54 -10.20
C SER A 182 -2.97 4.46 -11.20
N PRO A 183 -4.14 5.04 -10.85
CA PRO A 183 -4.83 5.99 -11.73
C PRO A 183 -4.05 7.28 -11.94
N LEU A 184 -3.07 7.55 -11.09
CA LEU A 184 -2.22 8.72 -11.14
C LEU A 184 -0.75 8.32 -11.16
N THR A 185 0.03 8.97 -12.00
CA THR A 185 1.49 8.81 -12.02
C THR A 185 2.14 9.49 -10.82
N GLY A 186 3.35 9.03 -10.46
CA GLY A 186 4.20 9.66 -9.46
C GLY A 186 4.66 11.06 -9.90
N ALA A 187 5.29 11.81 -8.97
CA ALA A 187 5.69 13.20 -9.18
C ALA A 187 6.61 13.43 -10.40
N ALA A 188 7.46 12.45 -10.74
CA ALA A 188 8.33 12.51 -11.91
C ALA A 188 7.72 11.86 -13.17
N GLY A 189 6.43 11.52 -13.16
CA GLY A 189 5.75 10.82 -14.25
C GLY A 189 6.00 9.30 -14.27
N ASN A 190 6.51 8.72 -13.20
CA ASN A 190 6.63 7.27 -13.07
C ASN A 190 5.25 6.62 -13.00
N VAL A 191 5.10 5.50 -13.72
CA VAL A 191 4.00 4.58 -13.49
C VAL A 191 4.20 3.93 -12.12
N GLU A 192 3.13 3.86 -11.35
CA GLU A 192 3.07 3.23 -10.03
C GLU A 192 1.97 2.19 -10.02
N PHE A 193 2.04 1.24 -9.10
CA PHE A 193 1.08 0.15 -9.01
C PHE A 193 0.57 0.00 -7.59
N LEU A 194 -0.68 -0.43 -7.44
CA LEU A 194 -1.24 -0.80 -6.16
C LEU A 194 -1.40 -2.32 -6.13
N VAL A 195 -0.92 -2.92 -5.05
CA VAL A 195 -1.00 -4.35 -4.79
C VAL A 195 -1.82 -4.56 -3.54
N HIS A 196 -2.85 -5.41 -3.64
CA HIS A 196 -3.58 -5.93 -2.49
C HIS A 196 -3.03 -7.31 -2.13
N ALA A 197 -2.67 -7.49 -0.88
CA ALA A 197 -2.25 -8.76 -0.32
C ALA A 197 -3.02 -9.05 0.98
N ARG A 198 -3.10 -10.32 1.35
CA ARG A 198 -3.74 -10.75 2.61
C ARG A 198 -2.79 -11.59 3.43
N LYS A 199 -2.62 -11.22 4.69
CA LYS A 199 -1.84 -12.01 5.65
C LYS A 199 -2.56 -13.32 5.97
N ALA A 200 -1.81 -14.42 5.99
CA ALA A 200 -2.37 -15.70 6.39
C ALA A 200 -2.95 -15.64 7.82
N SER A 201 -4.10 -16.27 8.02
CA SER A 201 -4.59 -16.56 9.36
C SER A 201 -4.04 -17.90 9.82
N PRO A 202 -3.65 -18.04 11.09
CA PRO A 202 -3.34 -19.37 11.63
C PRO A 202 -4.57 -20.26 11.46
N ALA A 203 -4.34 -21.50 10.98
CA ALA A 203 -5.42 -22.47 10.88
C ALA A 203 -6.06 -22.66 12.27
N SER A 204 -7.39 -22.54 12.36
CA SER A 204 -8.12 -22.81 13.60
C SER A 204 -7.94 -24.28 13.95
N PRO A 205 -7.53 -24.66 15.19
CA PRO A 205 -7.29 -26.05 15.57
C PRO A 205 -8.56 -26.90 15.67
N ALA A 206 -9.72 -26.42 15.30
CA ALA A 206 -10.99 -27.09 15.37
C ALA A 206 -11.74 -27.06 14.05
N SER A 207 -11.38 -27.93 13.11
CA SER A 207 -12.30 -28.50 12.11
C SER A 207 -11.59 -29.59 11.32
N SER A 208 -11.69 -30.82 11.75
CA SER A 208 -11.34 -32.02 10.97
C SER A 208 -12.46 -32.39 9.98
N ALA A 209 -13.07 -31.42 9.32
CA ALA A 209 -14.10 -31.69 8.33
C ALA A 209 -14.00 -30.67 7.17
N SER A 210 -13.61 -31.15 6.02
CA SER A 210 -13.50 -30.54 4.67
C SER A 210 -12.28 -29.65 4.41
N PRO A 211 -11.46 -29.99 3.40
CA PRO A 211 -10.37 -29.18 2.89
C PRO A 211 -10.90 -28.20 1.84
N ALA A 212 -11.76 -27.24 2.23
CA ALA A 212 -12.21 -26.20 1.33
C ALA A 212 -12.59 -24.97 2.13
N SER A 213 -11.65 -24.06 2.28
CA SER A 213 -11.74 -22.66 2.70
C SER A 213 -10.75 -22.25 3.79
N SER A 214 -9.49 -22.58 3.65
CA SER A 214 -8.44 -21.76 4.20
C SER A 214 -8.20 -20.65 3.19
N ALA A 215 -8.32 -19.39 3.58
CA ALA A 215 -8.02 -18.22 2.71
C ALA A 215 -6.51 -18.13 2.45
N SER A 216 -5.94 -19.11 1.78
CA SER A 216 -4.71 -19.03 1.05
C SER A 216 -5.03 -18.17 -0.19
N GLY A 217 -4.27 -17.09 -0.40
CA GLY A 217 -4.38 -16.27 -1.60
C GLY A 217 -4.28 -17.12 -2.88
N PRO A 218 -4.54 -16.53 -4.03
CA PRO A 218 -4.50 -17.23 -5.31
C PRO A 218 -3.20 -18.01 -5.48
N ALA A 219 -3.25 -19.14 -6.18
CA ALA A 219 -2.07 -19.95 -6.47
C ALA A 219 -0.97 -19.09 -7.13
N ALA A 220 0.29 -19.49 -7.00
CA ALA A 220 1.41 -18.69 -7.52
C ALA A 220 1.24 -18.29 -9.01
N GLY A 221 0.64 -19.15 -9.82
CA GLY A 221 0.31 -18.87 -11.22
C GLY A 221 -0.75 -17.77 -11.39
N GLU A 222 -1.76 -17.72 -10.52
CA GLU A 222 -2.80 -16.70 -10.53
C GLU A 222 -2.25 -15.35 -10.06
N ALA A 223 -1.44 -15.34 -9.01
CA ALA A 223 -0.75 -14.12 -8.56
C ALA A 223 0.09 -13.51 -9.69
N ALA A 224 0.89 -14.33 -10.38
CA ALA A 224 1.67 -13.88 -11.53
C ALA A 224 0.79 -13.34 -12.68
N ALA A 225 -0.39 -13.91 -12.90
CA ALA A 225 -1.35 -13.41 -13.90
C ALA A 225 -1.90 -12.03 -13.52
N LEU A 226 -2.24 -11.82 -12.24
CA LEU A 226 -2.68 -10.51 -11.72
C LEU A 226 -1.62 -9.42 -11.93
N LEU A 227 -0.35 -9.73 -11.65
CA LEU A 227 0.75 -8.76 -11.84
C LEU A 227 0.94 -8.42 -13.31
N ARG A 228 0.90 -9.41 -14.22
CA ARG A 228 0.97 -9.17 -15.66
C ARG A 228 -0.20 -8.35 -16.17
N ALA A 229 -1.41 -8.59 -15.68
CA ALA A 229 -2.60 -7.81 -16.04
C ALA A 229 -2.45 -6.34 -15.64
N ALA A 230 -1.95 -6.05 -14.45
CA ALA A 230 -1.70 -4.68 -13.99
C ALA A 230 -0.63 -3.97 -14.87
N VAL A 231 0.43 -4.69 -15.27
CA VAL A 231 1.44 -4.14 -16.20
C VAL A 231 0.83 -3.87 -17.58
N ALA A 232 0.01 -4.78 -18.09
CA ALA A 232 -0.68 -4.58 -19.37
C ALA A 232 -1.66 -3.40 -19.34
N GLU A 233 -2.38 -3.20 -18.22
CA GLU A 233 -3.24 -2.03 -17.97
C GLU A 233 -2.43 -0.73 -18.07
N ALA A 234 -1.25 -0.67 -17.45
CA ALA A 234 -0.38 0.50 -17.48
C ALA A 234 0.29 0.74 -18.85
N ALA A 235 0.60 -0.33 -19.58
CA ALA A 235 1.24 -0.28 -20.90
C ALA A 235 0.23 -0.09 -22.05
N GLY A 236 -1.07 -0.22 -21.79
CA GLY A 236 -2.13 0.04 -22.77
C GLY A 236 -2.02 1.43 -23.39
N PRO A 237 -2.68 1.72 -24.51
CA PRO A 237 -2.55 3.01 -25.17
C PRO A 237 -2.91 4.10 -24.16
N LEU A 238 -1.90 4.89 -23.76
CA LEU A 238 -2.12 6.14 -23.05
C LEU A 238 -3.13 6.91 -23.89
N SER A 239 -4.36 7.07 -23.40
CA SER A 239 -5.35 7.88 -24.08
C SER A 239 -4.69 9.20 -24.39
N PRO A 240 -4.70 9.68 -25.66
CA PRO A 240 -4.04 10.92 -26.01
C PRO A 240 -4.63 12.01 -25.12
N ASP A 241 -3.72 12.71 -24.47
CA ASP A 241 -3.94 13.87 -23.65
C ASP A 241 -5.05 14.77 -24.25
N ARG A 242 -6.15 14.92 -23.51
CA ARG A 242 -7.18 15.93 -23.83
C ARG A 242 -6.68 17.31 -23.42
N SER A 243 -5.55 17.71 -23.93
CA SER A 243 -5.02 19.06 -23.82
C SER A 243 -4.86 19.63 -25.23
N SER A 244 -5.97 19.97 -25.85
CA SER A 244 -6.03 20.95 -26.96
C SER A 244 -7.47 21.35 -27.14
N GLY A 245 -7.82 22.51 -26.56
CA GLY A 245 -9.09 23.15 -26.72
C GLY A 245 -9.14 24.40 -25.86
#